data_26086c67de0e16565128a0cb962c10ed
#
_entry.id   26086c67de0e16565128a0cb962c10ed
#
_cell.length_a   1.000
_cell.length_b   1.000
_cell.length_c   1.000
_cell.angle_alpha   90.00
_cell.angle_beta   90.00
_cell.angle_gamma   90.00
#
_symmetry.space_group_name_H-M   'P 1'
#
loop_
_entity.id
_entity.type
_entity.pdbx_description
1 polymer ?
#
loop_
_entity_poly.entity_id
_entity_poly.type
_entity_poly.pdbx_seq_one_letter_code
_entity_poly.pdbx_strand_id
1 'polypeptide(L)'
;MKKKRREGKKEKNMRTTHAERVTTHAAWFPSLPGAYKLNCDASFDPGSKSSGVGFLVRDHLDKSFIAISNPVTSNDILIGEALAIREGLLEAISEGTLSITVESDNLGIISCLMYPSKAPDLKILPIVEDIRHISSYLDDCNFSYIPRTANSVVDCLARRALSVSGRMVWPNSDPLLSGDIASDTRSVSCSSQ
;
A
#
# COMPACT_ATOMS: atom_id res chain seq x y z
N MET A 1 -35.19 24.68 -50.17
CA MET A 1 -34.24 23.63 -49.71
C MET A 1 -33.69 23.99 -48.34
N LYS A 2 -34.18 23.35 -47.25
CA LYS A 2 -33.74 23.59 -45.89
C LYS A 2 -32.74 22.49 -45.45
N LYS A 3 -31.47 22.86 -45.22
CA LYS A 3 -30.44 21.95 -44.65
C LYS A 3 -30.69 21.78 -43.15
N LYS A 4 -31.05 20.56 -42.74
CA LYS A 4 -31.05 20.15 -41.33
C LYS A 4 -29.62 19.96 -40.83
N ARG A 5 -29.21 20.78 -39.85
CA ARG A 5 -28.04 20.56 -39.01
C ARG A 5 -28.29 19.37 -38.12
N ARG A 6 -27.45 18.34 -38.21
CA ARG A 6 -27.38 17.25 -37.24
C ARG A 6 -26.47 17.73 -36.10
N GLU A 7 -27.06 17.98 -34.95
CA GLU A 7 -26.32 18.15 -33.70
C GLU A 7 -25.88 16.77 -33.19
N GLY A 8 -24.59 16.53 -33.17
CA GLY A 8 -24.01 15.35 -32.57
C GLY A 8 -24.03 15.49 -31.04
N LYS A 9 -24.86 14.69 -30.38
CA LYS A 9 -24.79 14.46 -28.94
C LYS A 9 -23.43 13.83 -28.63
N LYS A 10 -22.54 14.57 -27.95
CA LYS A 10 -21.40 14.03 -27.23
C LYS A 10 -21.95 13.30 -26.00
N GLU A 11 -21.98 11.99 -26.03
CA GLU A 11 -22.14 11.17 -24.82
C GLU A 11 -20.96 11.45 -23.90
N LYS A 12 -21.23 12.11 -22.80
CA LYS A 12 -20.33 12.16 -21.65
C LYS A 12 -20.25 10.74 -21.09
N ASN A 13 -19.14 10.09 -21.35
CA ASN A 13 -18.76 8.86 -20.67
C ASN A 13 -18.67 9.19 -19.18
N MET A 14 -19.68 8.77 -18.46
CA MET A 14 -19.79 8.89 -17.01
C MET A 14 -18.80 7.89 -16.43
N ARG A 15 -17.63 8.40 -15.97
CA ARG A 15 -16.71 7.61 -15.16
C ARG A 15 -17.53 7.10 -13.98
N THR A 16 -17.74 5.80 -13.97
CA THR A 16 -18.35 5.10 -12.85
C THR A 16 -17.40 5.27 -11.66
N THR A 17 -17.80 6.11 -10.73
CA THR A 17 -17.15 6.24 -9.43
C THR A 17 -17.28 4.90 -8.72
N HIS A 18 -16.15 4.19 -8.57
CA HIS A 18 -16.08 3.05 -7.65
C HIS A 18 -16.23 3.59 -6.23
N ALA A 19 -17.48 3.66 -5.78
CA ALA A 19 -17.81 3.84 -4.39
C ALA A 19 -17.42 2.58 -3.61
N GLU A 20 -16.66 2.78 -2.54
CA GLU A 20 -16.55 1.97 -1.35
C GLU A 20 -16.46 0.44 -1.54
N ARG A 21 -15.23 -0.08 -1.61
CA ARG A 21 -14.97 -1.43 -1.13
C ARG A 21 -14.17 -1.34 0.17
N VAL A 22 -14.87 -1.16 1.28
CA VAL A 22 -14.36 -1.63 2.57
C VAL A 22 -14.38 -3.15 2.47
N THR A 23 -13.26 -3.75 2.15
CA THR A 23 -13.15 -5.20 2.11
C THR A 23 -13.16 -5.71 3.54
N THR A 24 -14.29 -6.27 3.98
CA THR A 24 -14.45 -6.93 5.27
C THR A 24 -13.81 -8.33 5.30
N HIS A 25 -13.05 -8.70 4.27
CA HIS A 25 -12.42 -10.00 4.18
C HIS A 25 -11.21 -10.09 5.10
N ALA A 26 -11.20 -11.10 5.97
CA ALA A 26 -10.11 -11.41 6.87
C ALA A 26 -8.85 -11.94 6.16
N ALA A 27 -8.91 -12.19 4.85
CA ALA A 27 -7.83 -12.71 4.02
C ALA A 27 -7.48 -11.72 2.89
N TRP A 28 -6.22 -11.74 2.49
CA TRP A 28 -5.74 -11.00 1.33
C TRP A 28 -6.16 -11.71 0.03
N PHE A 29 -6.44 -10.94 -1.04
CA PHE A 29 -6.79 -11.46 -2.37
C PHE A 29 -5.89 -10.82 -3.44
N PRO A 30 -5.46 -11.60 -4.47
CA PRO A 30 -4.67 -11.07 -5.57
C PRO A 30 -5.36 -9.94 -6.35
N SER A 31 -4.55 -9.16 -7.09
CA SER A 31 -5.02 -8.16 -8.04
C SER A 31 -5.59 -8.80 -9.32
N LEU A 32 -6.13 -7.97 -10.22
CA LEU A 32 -6.45 -8.39 -11.58
C LEU A 32 -5.17 -8.55 -12.42
N PRO A 33 -5.19 -9.34 -13.51
CA PRO A 33 -4.06 -9.45 -14.43
C PRO A 33 -3.58 -8.07 -14.92
N GLY A 34 -2.25 -7.85 -14.85
CA GLY A 34 -1.63 -6.58 -15.24
C GLY A 34 -1.61 -5.49 -14.17
N ALA A 35 -2.26 -5.70 -13.03
CA ALA A 35 -2.21 -4.82 -11.88
C ALA A 35 -1.43 -5.45 -10.72
N TYR A 36 -0.92 -4.60 -9.85
CA TYR A 36 -0.14 -4.99 -8.69
C TYR A 36 -0.83 -4.55 -7.40
N LYS A 37 -0.44 -5.17 -6.30
CA LYS A 37 -0.82 -4.73 -4.96
C LYS A 37 0.41 -4.41 -4.14
N LEU A 38 0.37 -3.25 -3.50
CA LEU A 38 1.37 -2.80 -2.53
C LEU A 38 0.75 -2.85 -1.14
N ASN A 39 1.23 -3.74 -0.30
CA ASN A 39 0.91 -3.75 1.13
C ASN A 39 1.98 -2.99 1.90
N CYS A 40 1.57 -2.18 2.88
CA CYS A 40 2.47 -1.36 3.69
C CYS A 40 2.09 -1.43 5.16
N ASP A 41 3.11 -1.35 6.02
CA ASP A 41 2.96 -1.24 7.47
C ASP A 41 4.16 -0.57 8.11
N ALA A 42 4.01 -0.07 9.33
CA ALA A 42 5.09 0.46 10.14
C ALA A 42 5.14 -0.16 11.54
N SER A 43 6.31 -0.20 12.11
CA SER A 43 6.53 -0.64 13.49
C SER A 43 7.33 0.40 14.26
N PHE A 44 7.01 0.58 15.54
CA PHE A 44 7.71 1.47 16.45
C PHE A 44 7.98 0.77 17.77
N ASP A 45 9.22 0.81 18.21
CA ASP A 45 9.63 0.34 19.53
C ASP A 45 9.88 1.55 20.46
N PRO A 46 9.01 1.78 21.46
CA PRO A 46 9.17 2.89 22.39
C PRO A 46 10.43 2.76 23.28
N GLY A 47 10.92 1.55 23.51
CA GLY A 47 12.08 1.28 24.39
C GLY A 47 13.37 1.76 23.73
N SER A 48 13.62 1.36 22.49
CA SER A 48 14.77 1.78 21.70
C SER A 48 14.55 3.09 20.94
N LYS A 49 13.30 3.57 20.86
CA LYS A 49 12.86 4.69 20.00
C LYS A 49 13.18 4.47 18.52
N SER A 50 13.18 3.20 18.10
CA SER A 50 13.42 2.80 16.73
C SER A 50 12.12 2.67 15.97
N SER A 51 12.11 3.05 14.70
CA SER A 51 11.00 2.84 13.79
C SER A 51 11.46 2.06 12.56
N GLY A 52 10.56 1.30 12.00
CA GLY A 52 10.79 0.57 10.77
C GLY A 52 9.56 0.54 9.90
N VAL A 53 9.76 0.54 8.60
CA VAL A 53 8.71 0.35 7.62
C VAL A 53 8.90 -0.96 6.89
N GLY A 54 7.78 -1.61 6.57
CA GLY A 54 7.73 -2.82 5.76
C GLY A 54 6.79 -2.63 4.59
N PHE A 55 7.19 -3.05 3.41
CA PHE A 55 6.30 -3.06 2.26
C PHE A 55 6.60 -4.22 1.33
N LEU A 56 5.54 -4.63 0.63
CA LEU A 56 5.52 -5.82 -0.23
C LEU A 56 4.70 -5.52 -1.47
N VAL A 57 5.27 -5.72 -2.66
CA VAL A 57 4.55 -5.64 -3.93
C VAL A 57 4.38 -7.02 -4.52
N ARG A 58 3.14 -7.36 -4.89
CA ARG A 58 2.74 -8.65 -5.46
C ARG A 58 1.95 -8.46 -6.74
N ASP A 59 2.12 -9.42 -7.65
CA ASP A 59 1.33 -9.50 -8.88
C ASP A 59 0.00 -10.25 -8.66
N HIS A 60 -0.75 -10.43 -9.75
CA HIS A 60 -2.03 -11.13 -9.77
C HIS A 60 -1.92 -12.66 -9.52
N LEU A 61 -0.71 -13.23 -9.51
CA LEU A 61 -0.44 -14.63 -9.17
C LEU A 61 0.08 -14.78 -7.73
N ASP A 62 -0.04 -13.72 -6.91
CA ASP A 62 0.50 -13.65 -5.54
C ASP A 62 2.03 -13.79 -5.47
N LYS A 63 2.71 -13.55 -6.58
CA LYS A 63 4.16 -13.58 -6.61
C LYS A 63 4.70 -12.22 -6.17
N SER A 64 5.48 -12.23 -5.10
CA SER A 64 6.22 -11.03 -4.66
C SER A 64 7.37 -10.75 -5.62
N PHE A 65 7.62 -9.49 -5.92
CA PHE A 65 8.81 -9.05 -6.64
C PHE A 65 9.56 -7.92 -5.91
N ILE A 66 8.92 -7.28 -4.95
CA ILE A 66 9.52 -6.34 -4.01
C ILE A 66 9.09 -6.73 -2.61
N ALA A 67 10.04 -6.93 -1.71
CA ALA A 67 9.79 -7.11 -0.29
C ALA A 67 10.91 -6.43 0.49
N ILE A 68 10.57 -5.42 1.29
CA ILE A 68 11.57 -4.55 1.92
C ILE A 68 11.23 -4.33 3.38
N SER A 69 12.30 -4.36 4.19
CA SER A 69 12.36 -3.83 5.55
C SER A 69 13.32 -2.65 5.57
N ASN A 70 12.87 -1.47 6.03
CA ASN A 70 13.70 -0.27 6.05
C ASN A 70 13.59 0.43 7.41
N PRO A 71 14.72 0.57 8.19
CA PRO A 71 14.73 1.42 9.37
C PRO A 71 14.46 2.87 8.99
N VAL A 72 13.60 3.55 9.74
CA VAL A 72 13.31 4.98 9.52
C VAL A 72 13.47 5.77 10.79
N THR A 73 13.84 7.04 10.65
CA THR A 73 13.96 7.95 11.78
C THR A 73 12.60 8.61 12.04
N SER A 74 11.80 7.98 12.89
CA SER A 74 10.53 8.54 13.34
C SER A 74 10.28 8.09 14.79
N ASN A 75 9.64 8.93 15.57
CA ASN A 75 9.14 8.62 16.91
C ASN A 75 7.60 8.60 16.96
N ASP A 76 6.97 8.59 15.81
CA ASP A 76 5.51 8.59 15.67
C ASP A 76 5.10 7.52 14.65
N ILE A 77 4.28 6.57 15.12
CA ILE A 77 3.83 5.45 14.28
C ILE A 77 3.03 5.92 13.07
N LEU A 78 2.24 7.00 13.22
CA LEU A 78 1.44 7.55 12.12
C LEU A 78 2.34 8.08 10.98
N ILE A 79 3.48 8.70 11.33
CA ILE A 79 4.48 9.12 10.36
C ILE A 79 5.09 7.89 9.68
N GLY A 80 5.44 6.85 10.45
CA GLY A 80 5.97 5.59 9.91
C GLY A 80 5.03 4.95 8.88
N GLU A 81 3.73 4.86 9.19
CA GLU A 81 2.70 4.34 8.31
C GLU A 81 2.61 5.12 6.99
N ALA A 82 2.62 6.44 7.07
CA ALA A 82 2.60 7.28 5.87
C ALA A 82 3.88 7.12 5.03
N LEU A 83 5.06 7.02 5.70
CA LEU A 83 6.33 6.77 5.03
C LEU A 83 6.37 5.40 4.35
N ALA A 84 5.79 4.36 4.96
CA ALA A 84 5.73 3.03 4.36
C ALA A 84 5.00 3.05 3.01
N ILE A 85 3.87 3.77 2.93
CA ILE A 85 3.12 3.95 1.68
C ILE A 85 3.96 4.73 0.66
N ARG A 86 4.56 5.85 1.07
CA ARG A 86 5.36 6.70 0.19
C ARG A 86 6.54 5.95 -0.40
N GLU A 87 7.33 5.28 0.43
CA GLU A 87 8.51 4.53 0.00
C GLU A 87 8.13 3.33 -0.88
N GLY A 88 7.06 2.61 -0.51
CA GLY A 88 6.56 1.49 -1.30
C GLY A 88 6.11 1.91 -2.70
N LEU A 89 5.44 3.06 -2.84
CA LEU A 89 5.05 3.61 -4.14
C LEU A 89 6.27 4.02 -4.98
N LEU A 90 7.24 4.69 -4.38
CA LEU A 90 8.48 5.07 -5.09
C LEU A 90 9.22 3.84 -5.60
N GLU A 91 9.33 2.80 -4.79
CA GLU A 91 9.96 1.55 -5.20
C GLU A 91 9.20 0.86 -6.33
N ALA A 92 7.86 0.76 -6.23
CA ALA A 92 7.03 0.16 -7.27
C ALA A 92 7.16 0.90 -8.61
N ILE A 93 7.20 2.22 -8.60
CA ILE A 93 7.40 3.04 -9.80
C ILE A 93 8.81 2.82 -10.37
N SER A 94 9.85 2.75 -9.54
CA SER A 94 11.22 2.51 -9.99
C SER A 94 11.39 1.17 -10.71
N GLU A 95 10.56 0.19 -10.36
CA GLU A 95 10.49 -1.13 -11.01
C GLU A 95 9.52 -1.16 -12.22
N GLY A 96 9.01 0.00 -12.64
CA GLY A 96 8.19 0.13 -13.84
C GLY A 96 6.70 -0.22 -13.66
N THR A 97 6.21 -0.29 -12.41
CA THR A 97 4.78 -0.50 -12.15
C THR A 97 3.98 0.73 -12.59
N LEU A 98 2.91 0.52 -13.37
CA LEU A 98 2.02 1.57 -13.85
C LEU A 98 0.60 1.51 -13.26
N SER A 99 0.17 0.33 -12.79
CA SER A 99 -1.16 0.14 -12.19
C SER A 99 -1.03 -0.59 -10.86
N ILE A 100 -1.47 0.05 -9.76
CA ILE A 100 -1.28 -0.47 -8.41
C ILE A 100 -2.44 -0.16 -7.48
N THR A 101 -2.77 -1.11 -6.59
CA THR A 101 -3.64 -0.86 -5.44
C THR A 101 -2.80 -0.89 -4.17
N VAL A 102 -2.75 0.23 -3.47
CA VAL A 102 -2.07 0.38 -2.18
C VAL A 102 -3.01 -0.05 -1.07
N GLU A 103 -2.57 -1.00 -0.25
CA GLU A 103 -3.32 -1.57 0.87
C GLU A 103 -2.60 -1.29 2.19
N SER A 104 -3.34 -0.80 3.19
CA SER A 104 -2.86 -0.59 4.56
C SER A 104 -3.99 -0.80 5.55
N ASP A 105 -3.67 -1.19 6.77
CA ASP A 105 -4.61 -1.28 7.88
C ASP A 105 -4.77 0.03 8.67
N ASN A 106 -4.16 1.12 8.21
CA ASN A 106 -4.40 2.46 8.72
C ASN A 106 -5.56 3.14 7.99
N LEU A 107 -6.78 2.95 8.50
CA LEU A 107 -8.00 3.54 7.92
C LEU A 107 -7.93 5.07 7.83
N GLY A 108 -7.24 5.73 8.77
CA GLY A 108 -7.09 7.18 8.79
C GLY A 108 -6.36 7.71 7.56
N ILE A 109 -5.18 7.16 7.27
CA ILE A 109 -4.36 7.53 6.11
C ILE A 109 -5.06 7.16 4.81
N ILE A 110 -5.54 5.92 4.69
CA ILE A 110 -6.25 5.45 3.49
C ILE A 110 -7.46 6.35 3.18
N SER A 111 -8.24 6.71 4.20
CA SER A 111 -9.38 7.61 3.99
C SER A 111 -8.96 9.00 3.48
N CYS A 112 -7.84 9.56 3.96
CA CYS A 112 -7.33 10.83 3.47
C CYS A 112 -6.86 10.73 2.02
N LEU A 113 -6.27 9.61 1.62
CA LEU A 113 -5.82 9.38 0.24
C LEU A 113 -6.99 9.16 -0.72
N MET A 114 -8.03 8.43 -0.29
CA MET A 114 -9.23 8.18 -1.09
C MET A 114 -10.13 9.41 -1.25
N TYR A 115 -10.21 10.23 -0.20
CA TYR A 115 -11.14 11.37 -0.14
C TYR A 115 -10.37 12.68 0.05
N PRO A 116 -10.06 13.43 -1.02
CA PRO A 116 -9.29 14.69 -0.93
C PRO A 116 -9.90 15.75 0.01
N SER A 117 -11.21 15.68 0.26
CA SER A 117 -11.90 16.56 1.21
C SER A 117 -11.61 16.23 2.68
N LYS A 118 -11.06 15.05 2.97
CA LYS A 118 -10.69 14.65 4.32
C LYS A 118 -9.28 15.15 4.62
N ALA A 119 -9.17 16.08 5.55
CA ALA A 119 -7.88 16.61 5.97
C ALA A 119 -7.09 15.54 6.74
N PRO A 120 -5.81 15.30 6.39
CA PRO A 120 -4.93 14.47 7.18
C PRO A 120 -4.51 15.18 8.49
N ASP A 121 -3.97 14.41 9.44
CA ASP A 121 -3.24 14.98 10.57
C ASP A 121 -2.09 15.85 10.05
N LEU A 122 -1.89 17.02 10.69
CA LEU A 122 -0.86 17.99 10.28
C LEU A 122 0.55 17.39 10.26
N LYS A 123 0.82 16.38 11.10
CA LYS A 123 2.12 15.69 11.15
C LYS A 123 2.45 14.93 9.87
N ILE A 124 1.44 14.40 9.20
CA ILE A 124 1.58 13.59 7.98
C ILE A 124 1.14 14.34 6.72
N LEU A 125 0.64 15.57 6.85
CA LEU A 125 0.17 16.35 5.70
C LEU A 125 1.19 16.41 4.55
N PRO A 126 2.48 16.75 4.78
CA PRO A 126 3.46 16.79 3.69
C PRO A 126 3.65 15.43 3.03
N ILE A 127 3.62 14.33 3.81
CA ILE A 127 3.81 12.97 3.30
C ILE A 127 2.60 12.54 2.47
N VAL A 128 1.39 12.87 2.92
CA VAL A 128 0.14 12.59 2.17
C VAL A 128 0.12 13.36 0.85
N GLU A 129 0.60 14.60 0.82
CA GLU A 129 0.73 15.39 -0.41
C GLU A 129 1.76 14.78 -1.36
N ASP A 130 2.91 14.34 -0.84
CA ASP A 130 3.91 13.59 -1.61
C ASP A 130 3.30 12.31 -2.20
N ILE A 131 2.56 11.51 -1.41
CA ILE A 131 1.91 10.30 -1.88
C ILE A 131 0.93 10.60 -3.02
N ARG A 132 0.11 11.64 -2.90
CA ARG A 132 -0.80 12.07 -3.95
C ARG A 132 -0.08 12.50 -5.22
N HIS A 133 1.03 13.21 -5.06
CA HIS A 133 1.86 13.63 -6.19
C HIS A 133 2.51 12.41 -6.87
N ILE A 134 3.13 11.52 -6.10
CA ILE A 134 3.75 10.28 -6.60
C ILE A 134 2.71 9.41 -7.32
N SER A 135 1.52 9.24 -6.75
CA SER A 135 0.45 8.45 -7.36
C SER A 135 -0.05 9.00 -8.69
N SER A 136 0.15 10.30 -8.96
CA SER A 136 -0.22 10.93 -10.24
C SER A 136 0.67 10.52 -11.42
N TYR A 137 1.82 9.90 -11.18
CA TYR A 137 2.69 9.34 -12.22
C TYR A 137 2.27 7.94 -12.68
N LEU A 138 1.31 7.31 -11.98
CA LEU A 138 0.78 6.00 -12.32
C LEU A 138 -0.44 6.14 -13.24
N ASP A 139 -0.62 5.19 -14.14
CA ASP A 139 -1.81 5.12 -15.01
C ASP A 139 -3.07 4.84 -14.17
N ASP A 140 -2.93 4.01 -13.14
CA ASP A 140 -3.99 3.70 -12.18
C ASP A 140 -3.39 3.47 -10.79
N CYS A 141 -3.86 4.25 -9.82
CA CYS A 141 -3.47 4.10 -8.41
C CYS A 141 -4.72 4.16 -7.53
N ASN A 142 -4.99 3.05 -6.86
CA ASN A 142 -6.11 2.94 -5.93
C ASN A 142 -5.58 2.76 -4.51
N PHE A 143 -6.35 3.24 -3.52
CA PHE A 143 -6.07 3.05 -2.11
C PHE A 143 -7.17 2.22 -1.47
N SER A 144 -6.82 1.25 -0.64
CA SER A 144 -7.76 0.34 0.00
C SER A 144 -7.38 0.07 1.43
N TYR A 145 -8.35 0.18 2.33
CA TYR A 145 -8.19 -0.30 3.69
C TYR A 145 -8.34 -1.82 3.73
N ILE A 146 -7.45 -2.49 4.43
CA ILE A 146 -7.54 -3.92 4.73
C ILE A 146 -7.45 -4.14 6.24
N PRO A 147 -8.07 -5.20 6.79
CA PRO A 147 -7.91 -5.51 8.21
C PRO A 147 -6.48 -5.98 8.50
N ARG A 148 -6.00 -5.74 9.71
CA ARG A 148 -4.64 -6.09 10.16
C ARG A 148 -4.28 -7.57 9.91
N THR A 149 -5.25 -8.47 10.02
CA THR A 149 -5.07 -9.90 9.74
C THR A 149 -4.69 -10.18 8.28
N ALA A 150 -5.08 -9.31 7.35
CA ALA A 150 -4.71 -9.40 5.93
C ALA A 150 -3.41 -8.63 5.60
N ASN A 151 -2.76 -8.00 6.60
CA ASN A 151 -1.54 -7.21 6.46
C ASN A 151 -0.34 -7.81 7.24
N SER A 152 -0.46 -9.04 7.73
CA SER A 152 0.49 -9.66 8.67
C SER A 152 1.90 -9.82 8.12
N VAL A 153 2.06 -10.07 6.82
CA VAL A 153 3.39 -10.22 6.19
C VAL A 153 4.17 -8.91 6.28
N VAL A 154 3.57 -7.79 5.98
CA VAL A 154 4.26 -6.48 6.06
C VAL A 154 4.41 -6.00 7.50
N ASP A 155 3.53 -6.39 8.43
CA ASP A 155 3.74 -6.20 9.87
C ASP A 155 5.03 -6.92 10.32
N CYS A 156 5.27 -8.15 9.86
CA CYS A 156 6.54 -8.83 10.10
C CYS A 156 7.74 -8.11 9.46
N LEU A 157 7.63 -7.64 8.23
CA LEU A 157 8.69 -6.88 7.56
C LEU A 157 9.02 -5.58 8.32
N ALA A 158 7.99 -4.84 8.75
CA ALA A 158 8.16 -3.62 9.53
C ALA A 158 8.84 -3.87 10.89
N ARG A 159 8.49 -4.96 11.58
CA ARG A 159 9.18 -5.36 12.82
C ARG A 159 10.63 -5.76 12.58
N ARG A 160 10.92 -6.50 11.50
CA ARG A 160 12.30 -6.86 11.13
C ARG A 160 13.16 -5.62 10.87
N ALA A 161 12.56 -4.53 10.35
CA ALA A 161 13.26 -3.28 10.16
C ALA A 161 13.84 -2.69 11.45
N LEU A 162 13.25 -2.99 12.62
CA LEU A 162 13.78 -2.54 13.92
C LEU A 162 15.12 -3.21 14.31
N SER A 163 15.44 -4.35 13.68
CA SER A 163 16.61 -5.18 14.03
C SER A 163 17.73 -5.09 13.00
N VAL A 164 17.56 -4.36 11.90
CA VAL A 164 18.57 -4.20 10.86
C VAL A 164 19.15 -2.80 10.87
N SER A 165 20.41 -2.67 10.45
CA SER A 165 21.13 -1.38 10.44
C SER A 165 20.88 -0.53 9.19
N GLY A 166 20.15 -1.07 8.21
CA GLY A 166 19.86 -0.40 6.94
C GLY A 166 18.79 -1.11 6.14
N ARG A 167 18.43 -0.56 5.00
CA ARG A 167 17.44 -1.12 4.09
C ARG A 167 17.80 -2.55 3.70
N MET A 168 16.87 -3.47 3.86
CA MET A 168 17.01 -4.87 3.50
C MET A 168 15.96 -5.27 2.46
N VAL A 169 16.42 -5.88 1.38
CA VAL A 169 15.59 -6.49 0.34
C VAL A 169 15.50 -7.99 0.61
N TRP A 170 14.31 -8.51 0.75
CA TRP A 170 14.07 -9.92 1.03
C TRP A 170 13.92 -10.69 -0.28
N PRO A 171 14.59 -11.86 -0.42
CA PRO A 171 14.44 -12.67 -1.62
C PRO A 171 13.04 -13.32 -1.67
N ASN A 172 12.50 -13.52 -2.87
CA ASN A 172 11.20 -14.18 -3.07
C ASN A 172 11.11 -15.61 -2.50
N SER A 173 12.26 -16.22 -2.24
CA SER A 173 12.36 -17.54 -1.59
C SER A 173 12.29 -17.49 -0.06
N ASP A 174 12.18 -16.29 0.54
CA ASP A 174 12.01 -16.18 2.00
C ASP A 174 10.69 -16.86 2.41
N PRO A 175 10.69 -17.72 3.44
CA PRO A 175 9.48 -18.41 3.88
C PRO A 175 8.32 -17.49 4.25
N LEU A 176 8.59 -16.25 4.68
CA LEU A 176 7.56 -15.24 4.93
C LEU A 176 6.79 -14.84 3.67
N LEU A 177 7.45 -14.90 2.50
CA LEU A 177 6.90 -14.44 1.23
C LEU A 177 6.31 -15.59 0.41
N SER A 178 6.70 -16.83 0.71
CA SER A 178 6.29 -18.06 0.00
C SER A 178 5.15 -18.82 0.68
N GLY A 179 4.71 -18.36 1.87
CA GLY A 179 3.61 -19.01 2.57
C GLY A 179 2.28 -18.76 1.88
N ASP A 180 1.45 -19.81 1.77
CA ASP A 180 0.03 -19.69 1.42
C ASP A 180 -0.64 -18.65 2.32
N ILE A 181 -0.76 -17.43 1.84
CA ILE A 181 -1.41 -16.33 2.55
C ILE A 181 -2.92 -16.62 2.70
N ALA A 182 -3.43 -17.62 1.99
CA ALA A 182 -4.76 -18.21 2.20
C ALA A 182 -4.92 -18.87 3.59
N SER A 183 -3.84 -19.10 4.34
CA SER A 183 -3.86 -19.68 5.69
C SER A 183 -3.49 -18.69 6.80
N ASP A 184 -3.69 -17.41 6.59
CA ASP A 184 -3.41 -16.33 7.57
C ASP A 184 -4.32 -16.37 8.83
N THR A 185 -4.93 -17.53 9.10
CA THR A 185 -5.55 -17.86 10.36
C THR A 185 -4.57 -18.50 11.37
N ARG A 186 -3.31 -18.75 11.00
CA ARG A 186 -2.27 -19.23 11.91
C ARG A 186 -1.32 -18.10 12.22
N SER A 187 -1.30 -17.70 13.50
CA SER A 187 -0.34 -16.77 14.08
C SER A 187 1.07 -17.10 13.60
N VAL A 188 1.60 -16.31 12.65
CA VAL A 188 3.02 -16.31 12.33
C VAL A 188 3.71 -15.68 13.54
N SER A 189 4.23 -16.53 14.44
CA SER A 189 5.12 -16.08 15.48
C SER A 189 6.39 -15.56 14.80
N CYS A 190 6.58 -14.26 14.82
CA CYS A 190 7.84 -13.62 14.44
C CYS A 190 8.85 -14.03 15.51
N SER A 191 9.48 -15.19 15.34
CA SER A 191 10.54 -15.66 16.22
C SER A 191 11.74 -14.76 15.99
N SER A 192 12.09 -13.95 16.97
CA SER A 192 13.37 -13.25 17.05
C SER A 192 14.48 -14.31 17.08
N GLN A 193 15.29 -14.35 16.06
CA GLN A 193 16.63 -14.93 16.09
C GLN A 193 17.63 -13.81 16.06
#